data_1342fb51128171ad87418d7784c6dc97
#
_entry.id   1342fb51128171ad87418d7784c6dc97
#
_cell.length_a   1.000
_cell.length_b   1.000
_cell.length_c   1.000
_cell.angle_alpha   90.00
_cell.angle_beta   90.00
_cell.angle_gamma   90.00
#
_symmetry.space_group_name_H-M   'P 1'
#
loop_
_entity.id
_entity.type
_entity.pdbx_description
1 polymer ?
#
loop_
_entity_poly.entity_id
_entity_poly.type
_entity_poly.pdbx_seq_one_letter_code
_entity_poly.pdbx_strand_id
1 'polypeptide(L)'
;MVKEPSKGEEWWKEPSTEEIGYVEDVSTSLPISDLQRRVGNSALGSVVAIVMSLLVILASSITLVYIWKGEDGFVISGPSPVLLSWQWEYREIVGMNNDSISDLDGSGVVICVVDSGIDLSHPDLRGLELRGWNDFVNGNNQTYDDEGHGTSMAGIIVSNGGLSGIAPGVDLLVAKAIDEEGQGSDETVAESVDWCVENGADIISLSLGGDQGFGSGFFTTDELEQSVNDALDLGVFVVASAGNDGGDDDDGDVGSPGSVEGVICVGGITRFGDLWEGSSKGDNDGRLLSLNPILPRNDPDKKPEIVAPGHEVPVISASGTGKGDWWGWSSGTSASTAWVTGSIALLLEEHTDLQRENSQGRQSIDSVKSTLMEVSQMREGQESHDDHYGYGHLRIDLLVDHFNG
;
A
#
# COMPACT_ATOMS: atom_id res chain seq x y z
N MET A 1 -45.17 -19.96 -6.93
CA MET A 1 -45.68 -19.91 -5.55
C MET A 1 -44.57 -20.41 -4.64
N VAL A 2 -43.72 -19.52 -4.22
CA VAL A 2 -42.65 -19.81 -3.25
C VAL A 2 -43.15 -19.28 -1.90
N LYS A 3 -43.25 -20.17 -0.92
CA LYS A 3 -43.67 -19.84 0.45
C LYS A 3 -42.59 -19.05 1.15
N GLU A 4 -42.94 -17.88 1.69
CA GLU A 4 -42.15 -17.15 2.64
C GLU A 4 -41.88 -17.99 3.90
N PRO A 5 -40.67 -17.94 4.47
CA PRO A 5 -40.43 -18.54 5.79
C PRO A 5 -41.01 -17.61 6.88
N SER A 6 -41.69 -18.23 7.83
CA SER A 6 -42.30 -17.60 8.99
C SER A 6 -41.26 -16.96 9.92
N LYS A 7 -41.57 -15.77 10.40
CA LYS A 7 -40.85 -15.06 11.45
C LYS A 7 -40.76 -15.89 12.74
N GLY A 8 -39.58 -15.91 13.35
CA GLY A 8 -39.39 -16.09 14.78
C GLY A 8 -38.87 -17.44 15.21
N GLU A 9 -37.59 -17.68 15.09
CA GLU A 9 -36.87 -18.47 16.10
C GLU A 9 -35.59 -17.72 16.44
N GLU A 10 -35.61 -17.11 17.64
CA GLU A 10 -34.42 -16.56 18.30
C GLU A 10 -33.50 -17.73 18.66
N TRP A 11 -32.32 -17.79 18.03
CA TRP A 11 -31.35 -18.88 18.17
C TRP A 11 -30.40 -18.72 19.37
N TRP A 12 -30.68 -17.76 20.26
CA TRP A 12 -29.98 -17.63 21.55
C TRP A 12 -31.00 -17.43 22.67
N LYS A 13 -31.04 -18.34 23.62
CA LYS A 13 -31.70 -18.19 24.89
C LYS A 13 -30.64 -17.97 25.96
N GLU A 14 -30.78 -16.93 26.74
CA GLU A 14 -30.03 -16.82 27.99
C GLU A 14 -30.29 -18.05 28.85
N PRO A 15 -29.25 -18.67 29.45
CA PRO A 15 -29.48 -19.77 30.37
C PRO A 15 -30.29 -19.27 31.55
N SER A 16 -31.41 -19.96 31.82
CA SER A 16 -32.25 -19.66 32.97
C SER A 16 -31.46 -19.83 34.27
N THR A 17 -31.56 -18.86 35.18
CA THR A 17 -30.87 -18.81 36.46
C THR A 17 -31.32 -19.88 37.47
N GLU A 18 -32.05 -20.92 37.05
CA GLU A 18 -32.64 -21.92 37.97
C GLU A 18 -31.91 -23.28 38.02
N GLU A 19 -30.76 -23.45 37.38
CA GLU A 19 -29.97 -24.69 37.45
C GLU A 19 -28.59 -24.54 38.09
N ILE A 20 -28.42 -23.61 39.03
CA ILE A 20 -27.26 -23.64 39.91
C ILE A 20 -27.63 -24.50 41.13
N GLY A 21 -27.41 -25.80 41.00
CA GLY A 21 -27.49 -26.70 42.16
C GLY A 21 -26.45 -26.31 43.21
N TYR A 22 -26.90 -25.89 44.36
CA TYR A 22 -26.03 -25.75 45.53
C TYR A 22 -25.55 -27.14 45.92
N VAL A 23 -24.24 -27.36 45.85
CA VAL A 23 -23.56 -28.50 46.49
C VAL A 23 -23.63 -28.19 47.99
N GLU A 24 -24.38 -29.00 48.74
CA GLU A 24 -24.39 -28.95 50.20
C GLU A 24 -22.97 -29.09 50.73
N ASP A 25 -22.65 -28.20 51.66
CA ASP A 25 -21.46 -28.14 52.48
C ASP A 25 -21.04 -29.51 53.01
N VAL A 26 -20.00 -30.08 52.42
CA VAL A 26 -19.23 -31.11 53.11
C VAL A 26 -18.25 -30.39 54.03
N SER A 27 -18.72 -30.06 55.21
CA SER A 27 -17.89 -29.54 56.30
C SER A 27 -16.92 -30.65 56.74
N THR A 28 -15.81 -30.84 56.02
CA THR A 28 -14.63 -31.43 56.62
C THR A 28 -13.84 -30.30 57.26
N SER A 29 -14.12 -30.09 58.54
CA SER A 29 -13.33 -29.22 59.39
C SER A 29 -11.93 -29.82 59.54
N LEU A 30 -11.05 -29.42 58.65
CA LEU A 30 -9.62 -29.50 58.97
C LEU A 30 -9.33 -28.43 60.01
N PRO A 31 -8.64 -28.74 61.09
CA PRO A 31 -8.40 -27.79 62.19
C PRO A 31 -7.46 -26.68 61.65
N ILE A 32 -8.04 -25.51 61.45
CA ILE A 32 -7.36 -24.26 61.04
C ILE A 32 -6.34 -23.79 62.10
N SER A 33 -6.31 -24.43 63.27
CA SER A 33 -5.43 -24.08 64.40
C SER A 33 -3.94 -24.31 64.16
N ASP A 34 -3.54 -25.14 63.20
CA ASP A 34 -2.12 -25.43 62.98
C ASP A 34 -1.46 -24.61 61.87
N LEU A 35 -2.24 -24.03 60.96
CA LEU A 35 -1.72 -23.10 59.94
C LEU A 35 -1.50 -21.68 60.50
N GLN A 36 -2.31 -21.27 61.48
CA GLN A 36 -2.14 -19.96 62.14
C GLN A 36 -0.94 -19.87 63.08
N ARG A 37 -0.38 -21.02 63.49
CA ARG A 37 0.78 -21.07 64.41
C ARG A 37 2.14 -20.99 63.72
N ARG A 38 2.22 -21.12 62.37
CA ARG A 38 3.47 -21.01 61.62
C ARG A 38 3.70 -19.71 60.89
N VAL A 39 2.70 -18.83 60.80
CA VAL A 39 2.92 -17.45 60.43
C VAL A 39 3.32 -16.69 61.69
N GLY A 40 4.56 -16.96 62.13
CA GLY A 40 5.10 -16.19 63.23
C GLY A 40 4.99 -14.71 62.96
N ASN A 41 4.42 -13.99 63.94
CA ASN A 41 4.40 -12.52 64.03
C ASN A 41 5.84 -11.95 64.03
N SER A 42 6.61 -12.13 62.96
CA SER A 42 7.78 -11.35 62.81
C SER A 42 7.41 -10.11 62.00
N ALA A 43 7.30 -8.96 62.69
CA ALA A 43 7.21 -7.66 62.04
C ALA A 43 8.20 -7.53 60.89
N LEU A 44 9.29 -8.25 60.95
CA LEU A 44 10.31 -8.39 59.90
C LEU A 44 9.72 -9.04 58.63
N GLY A 45 8.94 -10.12 58.74
CA GLY A 45 8.34 -10.78 57.53
C GLY A 45 7.32 -9.88 56.82
N SER A 46 6.51 -9.15 57.56
CA SER A 46 5.57 -8.17 57.00
C SER A 46 6.30 -6.99 56.36
N VAL A 47 7.37 -6.50 56.96
CA VAL A 47 8.21 -5.44 56.38
C VAL A 47 8.87 -5.90 55.09
N VAL A 48 9.44 -7.13 55.07
CA VAL A 48 10.06 -7.69 53.86
C VAL A 48 9.03 -7.88 52.74
N ALA A 49 7.81 -8.35 53.05
CA ALA A 49 6.75 -8.50 52.03
C ALA A 49 6.33 -7.15 51.46
N ILE A 50 6.19 -6.11 52.28
CA ILE A 50 5.85 -4.75 51.84
C ILE A 50 6.96 -4.18 50.96
N VAL A 51 8.23 -4.30 51.38
CA VAL A 51 9.38 -3.82 50.62
C VAL A 51 9.46 -4.53 49.27
N MET A 52 9.29 -5.86 49.21
CA MET A 52 9.29 -6.60 47.96
C MET A 52 8.12 -6.21 47.04
N SER A 53 6.92 -5.98 47.58
CA SER A 53 5.78 -5.50 46.81
C SER A 53 6.06 -4.10 46.25
N LEU A 54 6.61 -3.19 47.03
CA LEU A 54 7.01 -1.85 46.56
C LEU A 54 8.10 -1.89 45.48
N LEU A 55 9.07 -2.79 45.61
CA LEU A 55 10.10 -3.00 44.58
C LEU A 55 9.52 -3.56 43.29
N VAL A 56 8.58 -4.49 43.35
CA VAL A 56 7.87 -5.01 42.17
C VAL A 56 7.05 -3.92 41.51
N ILE A 57 6.30 -3.12 42.30
CA ILE A 57 5.51 -2.00 41.77
C ILE A 57 6.45 -0.95 41.13
N LEU A 58 7.56 -0.61 41.78
CA LEU A 58 8.55 0.32 41.26
C LEU A 58 9.18 -0.20 39.96
N ALA A 59 9.61 -1.46 39.95
CA ALA A 59 10.16 -2.09 38.75
C ALA A 59 9.14 -2.11 37.59
N SER A 60 7.89 -2.50 37.87
CA SER A 60 6.80 -2.48 36.89
C SER A 60 6.51 -1.08 36.39
N SER A 61 6.52 -0.08 37.28
CA SER A 61 6.32 1.34 36.90
C SER A 61 7.48 1.87 36.06
N ILE A 62 8.73 1.52 36.41
CA ILE A 62 9.91 1.89 35.62
C ILE A 62 9.83 1.21 34.23
N THR A 63 9.46 -0.07 34.18
CA THR A 63 9.29 -0.79 32.92
C THR A 63 8.19 -0.14 32.06
N LEU A 64 7.03 0.20 32.66
CA LEU A 64 5.96 0.92 31.98
C LEU A 64 6.40 2.31 31.47
N VAL A 65 7.17 3.05 32.25
CA VAL A 65 7.71 4.36 31.84
C VAL A 65 8.77 4.19 30.74
N TYR A 66 9.58 3.14 30.81
CA TYR A 66 10.55 2.81 29.77
C TYR A 66 9.84 2.40 28.46
N ILE A 67 8.78 1.62 28.55
CA ILE A 67 7.92 1.26 27.42
C ILE A 67 7.22 2.51 26.87
N TRP A 68 6.81 3.45 27.72
CA TRP A 68 6.08 4.66 27.30
C TRP A 68 6.98 5.81 26.86
N LYS A 69 8.23 5.91 27.35
CA LYS A 69 9.20 6.94 26.98
C LYS A 69 10.36 6.46 26.11
N GLY A 70 10.39 5.18 25.77
CA GLY A 70 11.41 4.65 24.88
C GLY A 70 11.34 5.38 23.54
N GLU A 71 12.46 5.93 23.09
CA GLU A 71 12.64 6.48 21.74
C GLU A 71 12.30 5.40 20.68
N ASP A 72 12.30 4.14 21.09
CA ASP A 72 11.82 2.98 20.36
C ASP A 72 10.43 2.55 20.87
N GLY A 73 9.41 3.39 20.73
CA GLY A 73 8.05 3.08 21.19
C GLY A 73 7.66 1.64 20.86
N PHE A 74 7.43 0.84 21.92
CA PHE A 74 6.97 -0.54 21.75
C PHE A 74 5.51 -0.47 21.28
N VAL A 75 5.27 -0.69 19.99
CA VAL A 75 3.92 -0.85 19.47
C VAL A 75 3.39 -2.18 19.99
N ILE A 76 2.46 -2.11 20.95
CA ILE A 76 1.85 -3.29 21.58
C ILE A 76 0.84 -3.95 20.63
N SER A 77 0.46 -3.26 19.57
CA SER A 77 -0.45 -3.76 18.53
C SER A 77 0.23 -3.72 17.16
N GLY A 78 0.16 -4.82 16.43
CA GLY A 78 0.47 -4.89 15.00
C GLY A 78 -0.81 -4.78 14.16
N PRO A 79 -0.71 -4.93 12.84
CA PRO A 79 -1.87 -5.03 11.98
C PRO A 79 -2.76 -6.20 12.40
N SER A 80 -4.06 -6.07 12.16
CA SER A 80 -5.01 -7.13 12.48
C SER A 80 -4.72 -8.40 11.69
N PRO A 81 -5.04 -9.61 12.21
CA PRO A 81 -4.88 -10.84 11.46
C PRO A 81 -5.61 -10.84 10.11
N VAL A 82 -6.67 -10.05 9.97
CA VAL A 82 -7.42 -9.91 8.72
C VAL A 82 -6.58 -9.17 7.68
N LEU A 83 -5.94 -8.05 8.05
CA LEU A 83 -5.05 -7.30 7.15
C LEU A 83 -3.87 -8.16 6.70
N LEU A 84 -3.28 -8.94 7.62
CA LEU A 84 -2.20 -9.86 7.27
C LEU A 84 -2.65 -10.98 6.30
N SER A 85 -3.87 -11.50 6.49
CA SER A 85 -4.47 -12.47 5.56
C SER A 85 -4.67 -11.87 4.18
N TRP A 86 -5.22 -10.65 4.09
CA TRP A 86 -5.42 -9.96 2.83
C TRP A 86 -4.10 -9.63 2.12
N GLN A 87 -3.08 -9.19 2.87
CA GLN A 87 -1.75 -8.97 2.30
C GLN A 87 -1.17 -10.26 1.72
N TRP A 88 -1.31 -11.37 2.44
CA TRP A 88 -0.83 -12.68 1.97
C TRP A 88 -1.57 -13.12 0.70
N GLU A 89 -2.92 -12.95 0.64
CA GLU A 89 -3.74 -13.28 -0.52
C GLU A 89 -3.31 -12.46 -1.76
N TYR A 90 -3.04 -11.17 -1.60
CA TYR A 90 -2.53 -10.33 -2.68
C TYR A 90 -1.13 -10.74 -3.14
N ARG A 91 -0.22 -11.03 -2.21
CA ARG A 91 1.13 -11.51 -2.55
C ARG A 91 1.09 -12.83 -3.32
N GLU A 92 0.13 -13.70 -3.00
CA GLU A 92 -0.07 -14.97 -3.70
C GLU A 92 -0.56 -14.75 -5.14
N ILE A 93 -1.57 -13.89 -5.35
CA ILE A 93 -2.14 -13.62 -6.68
C ILE A 93 -1.09 -13.04 -7.63
N VAL A 94 -0.27 -12.09 -7.16
CA VAL A 94 0.75 -11.45 -8.00
C VAL A 94 2.04 -12.26 -8.12
N GLY A 95 2.11 -13.45 -7.50
CA GLY A 95 3.29 -14.31 -7.57
C GLY A 95 4.45 -13.89 -6.65
N MET A 96 4.23 -12.97 -5.69
CA MET A 96 5.27 -12.45 -4.79
C MET A 96 5.80 -13.49 -3.80
N ASN A 97 5.07 -14.59 -3.58
CA ASN A 97 5.49 -15.69 -2.71
C ASN A 97 6.30 -16.77 -3.45
N ASN A 98 6.68 -16.55 -4.71
CA ASN A 98 7.48 -17.50 -5.48
C ASN A 98 8.95 -17.46 -5.05
N ASP A 99 9.58 -18.64 -4.97
CA ASP A 99 10.99 -18.78 -4.57
C ASP A 99 11.95 -18.04 -5.52
N SER A 100 11.58 -17.85 -6.81
CA SER A 100 12.44 -17.20 -7.82
C SER A 100 12.74 -15.72 -7.51
N ILE A 101 11.88 -15.06 -6.74
CA ILE A 101 12.02 -13.63 -6.39
C ILE A 101 12.17 -13.39 -4.89
N SER A 102 12.26 -14.46 -4.08
CA SER A 102 12.25 -14.38 -2.62
C SER A 102 13.44 -13.64 -2.01
N ASP A 103 14.55 -13.56 -2.72
CA ASP A 103 15.78 -12.90 -2.29
C ASP A 103 15.88 -11.44 -2.75
N LEU A 104 14.91 -10.97 -3.56
CA LEU A 104 14.87 -9.61 -4.07
C LEU A 104 14.13 -8.69 -3.09
N ASP A 105 14.67 -7.49 -2.90
CA ASP A 105 14.09 -6.46 -2.04
C ASP A 105 14.11 -5.03 -2.65
N GLY A 106 14.55 -4.90 -3.90
CA GLY A 106 14.70 -3.63 -4.62
C GLY A 106 16.04 -2.93 -4.39
N SER A 107 17.01 -3.60 -3.76
CA SER A 107 18.32 -3.01 -3.46
C SER A 107 19.03 -2.45 -4.71
N GLY A 108 19.53 -1.22 -4.59
CA GLY A 108 20.24 -0.54 -5.68
C GLY A 108 19.34 0.13 -6.70
N VAL A 109 18.02 0.17 -6.47
CA VAL A 109 17.03 0.87 -7.31
C VAL A 109 16.52 2.11 -6.59
N VAL A 110 16.35 3.20 -7.32
CA VAL A 110 15.84 4.48 -6.80
C VAL A 110 14.38 4.66 -7.23
N ILE A 111 13.48 4.67 -6.26
CA ILE A 111 12.06 5.00 -6.50
C ILE A 111 11.79 6.43 -6.02
N CYS A 112 11.06 7.20 -6.82
CA CYS A 112 10.48 8.47 -6.41
C CYS A 112 8.96 8.35 -6.29
N VAL A 113 8.42 8.62 -5.11
CA VAL A 113 6.98 8.72 -4.87
C VAL A 113 6.59 10.19 -4.89
N VAL A 114 5.73 10.56 -5.84
CA VAL A 114 5.15 11.90 -5.95
C VAL A 114 3.72 11.84 -5.41
N ASP A 115 3.51 12.41 -4.21
CA ASP A 115 2.26 12.23 -3.47
C ASP A 115 2.07 13.30 -2.37
N SER A 116 1.27 13.04 -1.33
CA SER A 116 0.98 13.97 -0.22
C SER A 116 2.09 14.06 0.83
N GLY A 117 3.15 13.24 0.73
CA GLY A 117 4.28 13.24 1.68
C GLY A 117 4.54 11.87 2.29
N ILE A 118 5.24 11.85 3.43
CA ILE A 118 5.54 10.63 4.19
C ILE A 118 5.68 10.90 5.68
N ASP A 119 5.07 10.07 6.51
CA ASP A 119 5.21 10.07 7.97
C ASP A 119 6.19 8.99 8.43
N LEU A 120 7.45 9.35 8.58
CA LEU A 120 8.52 8.45 9.05
C LEU A 120 8.37 8.03 10.52
N SER A 121 7.40 8.57 11.26
CA SER A 121 7.12 8.13 12.64
C SER A 121 6.37 6.81 12.70
N HIS A 122 5.86 6.33 11.55
CA HIS A 122 5.15 5.06 11.49
C HIS A 122 6.05 3.87 11.87
N PRO A 123 5.57 2.92 12.72
CA PRO A 123 6.37 1.77 13.16
C PRO A 123 6.99 0.94 12.04
N ASP A 124 6.28 0.76 10.93
CA ASP A 124 6.74 -0.04 9.78
C ASP A 124 7.71 0.70 8.86
N LEU A 125 7.93 2.00 9.09
CA LEU A 125 8.95 2.82 8.42
C LEU A 125 10.16 3.11 9.31
N ARG A 126 10.23 2.47 10.48
CA ARG A 126 11.32 2.69 11.42
C ARG A 126 12.66 2.27 10.82
N GLY A 127 13.60 3.22 10.82
CA GLY A 127 14.93 3.03 10.26
C GLY A 127 15.02 3.24 8.76
N LEU A 128 13.93 3.60 8.09
CA LEU A 128 13.95 4.05 6.71
C LEU A 128 14.68 5.40 6.64
N GLU A 129 15.74 5.47 5.86
CA GLU A 129 16.45 6.70 5.52
C GLU A 129 16.07 7.08 4.08
N LEU A 130 15.45 8.26 3.93
CA LEU A 130 15.13 8.76 2.60
C LEU A 130 16.41 9.18 1.87
N ARG A 131 16.52 8.80 0.60
CA ARG A 131 17.55 9.34 -0.29
C ARG A 131 17.36 10.84 -0.53
N GLY A 132 16.09 11.32 -0.57
CA GLY A 132 15.76 12.72 -0.68
C GLY A 132 14.31 13.02 -0.37
N TRP A 133 14.07 14.28 0.01
CA TRP A 133 12.77 14.84 0.30
C TRP A 133 12.66 16.23 -0.32
N ASN A 134 11.54 16.52 -0.96
CA ASN A 134 11.19 17.88 -1.36
C ASN A 134 9.69 18.12 -1.19
N ASP A 135 9.35 19.29 -0.61
CA ASP A 135 7.98 19.74 -0.42
C ASP A 135 7.69 20.90 -1.38
N PHE A 136 6.98 20.59 -2.47
CA PHE A 136 6.59 21.55 -3.50
C PHE A 136 5.34 22.35 -3.13
N VAL A 137 4.65 21.97 -2.05
CA VAL A 137 3.42 22.61 -1.58
C VAL A 137 3.74 23.75 -0.62
N ASN A 138 4.52 23.45 0.45
CA ASN A 138 4.78 24.41 1.54
C ASN A 138 6.28 24.74 1.72
N GLY A 139 7.17 24.04 1.02
CA GLY A 139 8.61 24.25 1.10
C GLY A 139 9.24 23.83 2.43
N ASN A 140 8.65 22.87 3.16
CA ASN A 140 9.19 22.40 4.43
C ASN A 140 10.36 21.44 4.22
N ASN A 141 11.41 21.62 5.02
CA ASN A 141 12.57 20.73 4.97
C ASN A 141 12.42 19.45 5.80
N GLN A 142 11.39 19.34 6.63
CA GLN A 142 11.11 18.16 7.43
C GLN A 142 9.99 17.33 6.77
N THR A 143 10.16 16.01 6.78
CA THR A 143 9.16 15.10 6.27
C THR A 143 7.89 15.13 7.10
N TYR A 144 6.76 15.14 6.45
CA TYR A 144 5.45 15.02 7.04
C TYR A 144 4.43 14.57 5.98
N ASP A 145 3.27 14.13 6.43
CA ASP A 145 2.14 13.80 5.58
C ASP A 145 0.84 14.20 6.32
N ASP A 146 0.22 15.26 5.87
CA ASP A 146 -0.96 15.86 6.48
C ASP A 146 -2.28 15.33 5.87
N GLU A 147 -2.20 14.66 4.73
CA GLU A 147 -3.32 13.98 4.08
C GLU A 147 -3.31 12.45 4.38
N GLY A 148 -2.13 11.81 4.28
CA GLY A 148 -1.89 10.41 4.64
C GLY A 148 -1.86 9.43 3.47
N HIS A 149 -2.19 9.85 2.26
CA HIS A 149 -2.18 8.99 1.07
C HIS A 149 -0.75 8.59 0.70
N GLY A 150 0.19 9.54 0.65
CA GLY A 150 1.58 9.28 0.31
C GLY A 150 2.27 8.29 1.25
N THR A 151 2.00 8.39 2.56
CA THR A 151 2.47 7.40 3.54
C THR A 151 1.94 6.01 3.25
N SER A 152 0.66 5.91 2.87
CA SER A 152 0.03 4.64 2.54
C SER A 152 0.63 4.02 1.27
N MET A 153 0.85 4.82 0.24
CA MET A 153 1.44 4.35 -1.04
C MET A 153 2.91 3.99 -0.88
N ALA A 154 3.70 4.84 -0.23
CA ALA A 154 5.09 4.52 0.12
C ALA A 154 5.16 3.23 0.97
N GLY A 155 4.22 3.04 1.90
CA GLY A 155 4.14 1.84 2.73
C GLY A 155 3.93 0.55 1.95
N ILE A 156 3.14 0.55 0.88
CA ILE A 156 3.00 -0.62 0.00
C ILE A 156 4.36 -0.99 -0.61
N ILE A 157 5.21 0.00 -0.90
CA ILE A 157 6.52 -0.22 -1.51
C ILE A 157 7.56 -0.64 -0.47
N VAL A 158 7.70 0.10 0.64
CA VAL A 158 8.89 0.03 1.52
C VAL A 158 8.64 -0.40 2.95
N SER A 159 7.41 -0.70 3.37
CA SER A 159 7.16 -1.12 4.77
C SER A 159 8.02 -2.32 5.17
N ASN A 160 8.58 -2.25 6.39
CA ASN A 160 9.37 -3.34 6.96
C ASN A 160 9.05 -3.50 8.45
N GLY A 161 7.88 -4.08 8.73
CA GLY A 161 7.39 -4.21 10.11
C GLY A 161 6.16 -5.09 10.22
N GLY A 162 5.05 -4.51 10.66
CA GLY A 162 3.78 -5.21 10.79
C GLY A 162 3.20 -5.62 9.43
N LEU A 163 3.19 -4.70 8.46
CA LEU A 163 3.01 -5.01 7.04
C LEU A 163 4.39 -5.07 6.36
N SER A 164 4.44 -5.79 5.24
CA SER A 164 5.66 -5.98 4.46
C SER A 164 5.52 -5.32 3.09
N GLY A 165 6.37 -4.38 2.77
CA GLY A 165 6.48 -3.78 1.46
C GLY A 165 6.90 -4.78 0.38
N ILE A 166 6.82 -4.34 -0.86
CA ILE A 166 7.19 -5.14 -2.03
C ILE A 166 8.70 -5.07 -2.25
N ALA A 167 9.26 -3.88 -2.10
CA ALA A 167 10.67 -3.58 -2.35
C ALA A 167 11.26 -2.74 -1.19
N PRO A 168 11.42 -3.32 0.02
CA PRO A 168 11.84 -2.57 1.20
C PRO A 168 13.32 -2.13 1.18
N GLY A 169 14.11 -2.61 0.23
CA GLY A 169 15.52 -2.28 0.07
C GLY A 169 15.81 -1.13 -0.91
N VAL A 170 14.80 -0.52 -1.52
CA VAL A 170 15.00 0.59 -2.46
C VAL A 170 15.51 1.85 -1.79
N ASP A 171 16.22 2.68 -2.54
CA ASP A 171 16.50 4.07 -2.19
C ASP A 171 15.26 4.93 -2.50
N LEU A 172 14.60 5.46 -1.47
CA LEU A 172 13.34 6.18 -1.63
C LEU A 172 13.55 7.70 -1.69
N LEU A 173 13.05 8.31 -2.78
CA LEU A 173 12.81 9.74 -2.91
C LEU A 173 11.32 10.01 -2.67
N VAL A 174 11.00 11.10 -1.98
CA VAL A 174 9.60 11.53 -1.80
C VAL A 174 9.47 13.00 -2.16
N ALA A 175 8.59 13.28 -3.11
CA ALA A 175 8.19 14.62 -3.52
C ALA A 175 6.75 14.87 -3.06
N LYS A 176 6.57 15.79 -2.12
CA LYS A 176 5.23 16.21 -1.70
C LYS A 176 4.70 17.21 -2.72
N ALA A 177 3.74 16.77 -3.54
CA ALA A 177 3.06 17.54 -4.57
C ALA A 177 1.57 17.79 -4.26
N ILE A 178 1.03 17.09 -3.24
CA ILE A 178 -0.38 17.11 -2.85
C ILE A 178 -0.49 17.73 -1.46
N ASP A 179 -1.47 18.64 -1.30
CA ASP A 179 -1.75 19.36 -0.06
C ASP A 179 -2.62 18.55 0.92
N GLU A 180 -3.00 19.18 2.05
CA GLU A 180 -3.81 18.57 3.11
C GLU A 180 -5.27 18.28 2.70
N GLU A 181 -5.75 18.92 1.64
CA GLU A 181 -7.06 18.67 1.03
C GLU A 181 -7.03 17.62 -0.07
N GLY A 182 -5.88 17.01 -0.33
CA GLY A 182 -5.70 16.02 -1.39
C GLY A 182 -5.61 16.63 -2.80
N GLN A 183 -5.21 17.91 -2.92
CA GLN A 183 -5.14 18.62 -4.18
C GLN A 183 -3.71 18.93 -4.58
N GLY A 184 -3.43 18.88 -5.87
CA GLY A 184 -2.18 19.30 -6.48
C GLY A 184 -2.44 19.96 -7.82
N SER A 185 -1.49 20.79 -8.29
CA SER A 185 -1.56 21.36 -9.63
C SER A 185 -0.67 20.55 -10.58
N ASP A 186 -1.01 20.57 -11.87
CA ASP A 186 -0.18 19.95 -12.91
C ASP A 186 1.25 20.49 -12.91
N GLU A 187 1.41 21.82 -12.68
CA GLU A 187 2.72 22.47 -12.54
C GLU A 187 3.52 21.90 -11.37
N THR A 188 2.88 21.76 -10.18
CA THR A 188 3.53 21.21 -8.99
C THR A 188 3.95 19.75 -9.18
N VAL A 189 3.11 18.96 -9.86
CA VAL A 189 3.42 17.55 -10.16
C VAL A 189 4.54 17.48 -11.22
N ALA A 190 4.52 18.31 -12.26
CA ALA A 190 5.56 18.39 -13.28
C ALA A 190 6.93 18.72 -12.64
N GLU A 191 7.00 19.77 -11.81
CA GLU A 191 8.23 20.11 -11.05
C GLU A 191 8.70 18.96 -10.16
N SER A 192 7.78 18.20 -9.58
CA SER A 192 8.09 17.03 -8.76
C SER A 192 8.68 15.89 -9.61
N VAL A 193 8.15 15.64 -10.81
CA VAL A 193 8.68 14.66 -11.76
C VAL A 193 10.11 15.06 -12.19
N ASP A 194 10.33 16.31 -12.54
CA ASP A 194 11.64 16.83 -12.93
C ASP A 194 12.65 16.66 -11.78
N TRP A 195 12.26 16.98 -10.55
CA TRP A 195 13.11 16.78 -9.37
C TRP A 195 13.45 15.31 -9.14
N CYS A 196 12.50 14.38 -9.32
CA CYS A 196 12.77 12.94 -9.23
C CYS A 196 13.83 12.51 -10.24
N VAL A 197 13.71 12.97 -11.48
CA VAL A 197 14.69 12.71 -12.55
C VAL A 197 16.05 13.28 -12.22
N GLU A 198 16.13 14.51 -11.72
CA GLU A 198 17.38 15.19 -11.33
C GLU A 198 18.09 14.49 -10.15
N ASN A 199 17.33 13.83 -9.27
CA ASN A 199 17.86 13.10 -8.11
C ASN A 199 18.11 11.61 -8.38
N GLY A 200 18.00 11.18 -9.65
CA GLY A 200 18.45 9.88 -10.09
C GLY A 200 17.42 8.77 -9.92
N ALA A 201 16.12 9.09 -9.97
CA ALA A 201 15.07 8.07 -9.95
C ALA A 201 15.20 7.12 -11.16
N ASP A 202 15.06 5.83 -10.89
CA ASP A 202 14.86 4.78 -11.90
C ASP A 202 13.38 4.60 -12.20
N ILE A 203 12.54 4.80 -11.17
CA ILE A 203 11.08 4.65 -11.25
C ILE A 203 10.42 5.84 -10.57
N ILE A 204 9.38 6.39 -11.18
CA ILE A 204 8.50 7.41 -10.60
C ILE A 204 7.11 6.81 -10.43
N SER A 205 6.58 6.86 -9.20
CA SER A 205 5.23 6.44 -8.84
C SER A 205 4.32 7.66 -8.78
N LEU A 206 3.33 7.71 -9.68
CA LEU A 206 2.31 8.76 -9.77
C LEU A 206 0.95 8.16 -9.41
N SER A 207 0.71 8.00 -8.11
CA SER A 207 -0.58 7.53 -7.59
C SER A 207 -1.63 8.64 -7.63
N LEU A 208 -1.60 9.41 -8.70
CA LEU A 208 -2.37 10.60 -8.99
C LEU A 208 -3.20 10.32 -10.25
N GLY A 209 -4.44 10.82 -10.27
CA GLY A 209 -5.33 10.61 -11.40
C GLY A 209 -6.58 9.83 -10.99
N GLY A 210 -7.72 10.37 -11.35
CA GLY A 210 -9.03 9.78 -11.04
C GLY A 210 -9.50 10.14 -9.65
N ASP A 211 -10.40 10.85 -9.65
CA ASP A 211 -11.47 11.44 -8.89
C ASP A 211 -11.28 12.93 -8.66
N GLN A 212 -12.10 13.67 -9.30
CA GLN A 212 -12.72 14.99 -9.03
C GLN A 212 -11.98 16.07 -8.20
N GLY A 213 -10.78 15.80 -7.68
CA GLY A 213 -9.93 16.80 -7.04
C GLY A 213 -8.89 17.40 -7.98
N PHE A 214 -8.36 16.62 -8.90
CA PHE A 214 -7.55 17.14 -10.01
C PHE A 214 -8.49 17.71 -11.06
N GLY A 215 -8.66 18.98 -11.00
CA GLY A 215 -9.55 19.81 -11.77
C GLY A 215 -10.16 19.08 -12.96
N SER A 216 -11.46 18.81 -12.87
CA SER A 216 -12.32 18.45 -13.99
C SER A 216 -12.31 19.53 -15.06
N GLY A 217 -11.14 20.03 -15.37
CA GLY A 217 -10.83 21.02 -16.37
C GLY A 217 -10.06 20.34 -17.47
N PHE A 218 -10.67 20.19 -18.58
CA PHE A 218 -10.27 19.94 -19.94
C PHE A 218 -8.85 20.39 -20.39
N PHE A 219 -7.96 20.66 -19.48
CA PHE A 219 -6.60 21.13 -19.73
C PHE A 219 -5.66 20.40 -18.78
N THR A 220 -5.21 19.21 -19.17
CA THR A 220 -3.86 18.82 -18.82
C THR A 220 -2.97 19.89 -19.38
N THR A 221 -2.19 20.56 -18.55
CA THR A 221 -1.17 21.46 -19.08
C THR A 221 -0.18 20.58 -19.83
N ASP A 222 0.26 21.02 -20.99
CA ASP A 222 1.32 20.34 -21.77
C ASP A 222 2.58 20.06 -20.91
N GLU A 223 2.72 20.73 -19.75
CA GLU A 223 3.87 20.69 -18.85
C GLU A 223 4.04 19.34 -18.14
N LEU A 224 2.98 18.78 -17.50
CA LEU A 224 3.08 17.47 -16.84
C LEU A 224 3.37 16.36 -17.84
N GLU A 225 2.66 16.34 -18.97
CA GLU A 225 2.91 15.34 -20.01
C GLU A 225 4.31 15.48 -20.61
N GLN A 226 4.84 16.71 -20.70
CA GLN A 226 6.19 16.96 -21.17
C GLN A 226 7.21 16.42 -20.17
N SER A 227 7.14 16.75 -18.88
CA SER A 227 8.05 16.24 -17.85
C SER A 227 8.04 14.70 -17.78
N VAL A 228 6.86 14.08 -17.90
CA VAL A 228 6.71 12.62 -17.97
C VAL A 228 7.40 12.05 -19.21
N ASN A 229 7.21 12.67 -20.39
CA ASN A 229 7.87 12.22 -21.61
C ASN A 229 9.39 12.37 -21.55
N ASP A 230 9.88 13.47 -20.97
CA ASP A 230 11.32 13.69 -20.78
C ASP A 230 11.92 12.64 -19.81
N ALA A 231 11.20 12.25 -18.77
CA ALA A 231 11.59 11.16 -17.86
C ALA A 231 11.68 9.80 -18.61
N LEU A 232 10.63 9.47 -19.39
CA LEU A 232 10.60 8.25 -20.19
C LEU A 232 11.74 8.20 -21.23
N ASP A 233 12.07 9.32 -21.88
CA ASP A 233 13.17 9.40 -22.85
C ASP A 233 14.54 9.15 -22.21
N LEU A 234 14.67 9.47 -20.91
CA LEU A 234 15.85 9.17 -20.11
C LEU A 234 15.89 7.74 -19.56
N GLY A 235 14.87 6.92 -19.84
CA GLY A 235 14.78 5.53 -19.35
C GLY A 235 14.26 5.42 -17.91
N VAL A 236 13.62 6.46 -17.38
CA VAL A 236 12.94 6.40 -16.10
C VAL A 236 11.55 5.80 -16.30
N PHE A 237 11.25 4.73 -15.59
CA PHE A 237 9.91 4.13 -15.61
C PHE A 237 8.91 5.05 -14.90
N VAL A 238 7.80 5.35 -15.55
CA VAL A 238 6.70 6.10 -14.95
C VAL A 238 5.50 5.16 -14.83
N VAL A 239 5.04 4.98 -13.59
CA VAL A 239 3.87 4.15 -13.27
C VAL A 239 2.78 5.07 -12.75
N ALA A 240 1.59 5.02 -13.35
CA ALA A 240 0.49 5.89 -12.99
C ALA A 240 -0.82 5.13 -12.80
N SER A 241 -1.71 5.69 -11.98
CA SER A 241 -3.04 5.14 -11.74
C SER A 241 -3.97 5.37 -12.94
N ALA A 242 -4.85 4.39 -13.19
CA ALA A 242 -5.85 4.52 -14.25
C ALA A 242 -6.95 5.51 -13.91
N GLY A 243 -7.25 5.66 -12.62
CA GLY A 243 -8.38 6.43 -12.12
C GLY A 243 -9.36 5.57 -11.33
N ASN A 244 -10.28 6.23 -10.61
CA ASN A 244 -11.21 5.58 -9.68
C ASN A 244 -12.69 5.92 -9.99
N ASP A 245 -13.00 6.32 -11.20
CA ASP A 245 -14.33 6.72 -11.66
C ASP A 245 -15.08 5.61 -12.40
N GLY A 246 -14.62 4.36 -12.24
CA GLY A 246 -15.26 3.20 -12.86
C GLY A 246 -16.73 3.02 -12.50
N GLY A 247 -17.45 2.23 -13.29
CA GLY A 247 -18.87 1.99 -13.13
C GLY A 247 -19.74 2.97 -13.93
N ASP A 248 -20.79 3.50 -13.29
CA ASP A 248 -21.76 4.40 -13.96
C ASP A 248 -21.20 5.84 -14.16
N ASP A 249 -20.18 6.21 -13.39
CA ASP A 249 -19.53 7.54 -13.39
C ASP A 249 -18.29 7.58 -14.29
N ASP A 250 -17.92 6.48 -14.96
CA ASP A 250 -16.77 6.36 -15.86
C ASP A 250 -16.84 7.40 -17.00
N ASP A 251 -15.86 8.29 -17.05
CA ASP A 251 -15.76 9.34 -18.08
C ASP A 251 -15.31 8.80 -19.44
N GLY A 252 -14.91 7.51 -19.47
CA GLY A 252 -14.65 6.71 -20.65
C GLY A 252 -13.19 6.72 -21.11
N ASP A 253 -12.23 7.20 -20.32
CA ASP A 253 -10.80 6.98 -20.53
C ASP A 253 -10.04 7.06 -19.20
N VAL A 254 -8.77 6.61 -19.19
CA VAL A 254 -7.87 6.76 -18.06
C VAL A 254 -7.37 8.20 -17.95
N GLY A 255 -7.21 8.70 -16.72
CA GLY A 255 -6.73 10.05 -16.47
C GLY A 255 -5.26 10.27 -16.87
N SER A 256 -4.85 11.55 -17.09
CA SER A 256 -3.42 11.91 -17.18
C SER A 256 -2.79 11.85 -15.78
N PRO A 257 -1.49 11.40 -15.67
CA PRO A 257 -0.59 11.04 -16.75
C PRO A 257 -0.68 9.57 -17.21
N GLY A 258 -1.62 8.76 -16.69
CA GLY A 258 -1.82 7.36 -17.09
C GLY A 258 -2.09 7.20 -18.60
N SER A 259 -2.71 8.19 -19.23
CA SER A 259 -3.02 8.22 -20.66
C SER A 259 -1.80 8.41 -21.57
N VAL A 260 -0.66 8.86 -21.04
CA VAL A 260 0.56 9.15 -21.83
C VAL A 260 1.15 7.85 -22.37
N GLU A 261 1.59 7.88 -23.66
CA GLU A 261 2.28 6.77 -24.29
C GLU A 261 3.63 6.50 -23.59
N GLY A 262 3.93 5.23 -23.30
CA GLY A 262 5.11 4.82 -22.54
C GLY A 262 4.90 4.73 -21.02
N VAL A 263 3.94 5.46 -20.44
CA VAL A 263 3.56 5.30 -19.03
C VAL A 263 2.93 3.93 -18.82
N ILE A 264 3.24 3.28 -17.71
CA ILE A 264 2.57 2.06 -17.27
C ILE A 264 1.35 2.47 -16.45
N CYS A 265 0.18 2.42 -17.07
CA CYS A 265 -1.09 2.75 -16.44
C CYS A 265 -1.69 1.51 -15.78
N VAL A 266 -2.09 1.64 -14.52
CA VAL A 266 -2.48 0.48 -13.70
C VAL A 266 -3.91 0.61 -13.21
N GLY A 267 -4.75 -0.35 -13.58
CA GLY A 267 -6.10 -0.55 -13.05
C GLY A 267 -6.11 -1.42 -11.79
N GLY A 268 -7.29 -1.61 -11.20
CA GLY A 268 -7.44 -2.26 -9.90
C GLY A 268 -8.15 -3.62 -9.94
N ILE A 269 -7.65 -4.59 -9.14
CA ILE A 269 -8.32 -5.86 -8.85
C ILE A 269 -8.60 -6.05 -7.36
N THR A 270 -9.56 -6.92 -7.09
CA THR A 270 -9.82 -7.46 -5.75
C THR A 270 -8.81 -8.56 -5.39
N ARG A 271 -8.78 -8.96 -4.11
CA ARG A 271 -7.93 -10.08 -3.64
C ARG A 271 -8.30 -11.46 -4.23
N PHE A 272 -9.39 -11.53 -4.99
CA PHE A 272 -9.81 -12.74 -5.70
C PHE A 272 -9.41 -12.74 -7.17
N GLY A 273 -8.73 -11.69 -7.63
CA GLY A 273 -8.37 -11.50 -9.05
C GLY A 273 -9.51 -10.97 -9.92
N ASP A 274 -10.67 -10.67 -9.31
CA ASP A 274 -11.75 -10.03 -10.01
C ASP A 274 -11.45 -8.53 -10.21
N LEU A 275 -11.96 -7.98 -11.30
CA LEU A 275 -11.90 -6.56 -11.54
C LEU A 275 -12.53 -5.77 -10.38
N TRP A 276 -11.87 -4.71 -9.93
CA TRP A 276 -12.50 -3.74 -9.04
C TRP A 276 -13.38 -2.77 -9.84
N GLU A 277 -14.67 -2.71 -9.51
CA GLU A 277 -15.66 -1.89 -10.25
C GLU A 277 -15.31 -0.39 -10.27
N GLY A 278 -14.58 0.11 -9.25
CA GLY A 278 -14.13 1.49 -9.18
C GLY A 278 -12.94 1.82 -10.09
N SER A 279 -12.29 0.85 -10.72
CA SER A 279 -11.18 1.11 -11.64
C SER A 279 -11.68 1.76 -12.94
N SER A 280 -11.04 2.85 -13.38
CA SER A 280 -11.38 3.50 -14.65
C SER A 280 -11.07 2.61 -15.86
N LYS A 281 -11.76 2.84 -16.96
CA LYS A 281 -11.56 2.16 -18.25
C LYS A 281 -10.70 3.00 -19.19
N GLY A 282 -9.91 2.34 -20.06
CA GLY A 282 -9.26 2.99 -21.17
C GLY A 282 -10.14 3.09 -22.41
N ASP A 283 -9.99 4.18 -23.17
CA ASP A 283 -10.50 4.31 -24.54
C ASP A 283 -9.37 4.01 -25.54
N ASN A 284 -9.34 2.78 -26.05
CA ASN A 284 -8.26 2.34 -26.93
C ASN A 284 -8.61 2.44 -28.42
N ASP A 285 -9.88 2.60 -28.74
CA ASP A 285 -10.39 2.67 -30.15
C ASP A 285 -10.35 4.10 -30.73
N GLY A 286 -10.12 5.12 -29.85
CA GLY A 286 -10.14 6.53 -30.20
C GLY A 286 -11.56 7.11 -30.32
N ARG A 287 -11.71 8.37 -29.92
CA ARG A 287 -13.00 9.08 -29.92
C ARG A 287 -13.14 9.94 -31.16
N LEU A 288 -14.01 9.56 -32.08
CA LEU A 288 -14.34 10.31 -33.31
C LEU A 288 -15.07 11.65 -33.07
N LEU A 289 -15.54 11.94 -31.84
CA LEU A 289 -16.38 13.08 -31.53
C LEU A 289 -15.83 14.03 -30.44
N SER A 290 -14.62 13.80 -29.96
CA SER A 290 -13.96 14.74 -29.04
C SER A 290 -13.31 15.87 -29.82
N LEU A 291 -13.19 17.04 -29.20
CA LEU A 291 -12.50 18.20 -29.78
C LEU A 291 -11.00 17.94 -30.02
N ASN A 292 -10.45 16.93 -29.36
CA ASN A 292 -9.15 16.33 -29.62
C ASN A 292 -9.38 14.86 -30.01
N PRO A 293 -9.25 14.50 -31.32
CA PRO A 293 -9.35 13.11 -31.70
C PRO A 293 -8.18 12.35 -31.08
N ILE A 294 -8.47 11.57 -30.04
CA ILE A 294 -7.53 10.59 -29.51
C ILE A 294 -7.44 9.52 -30.59
N LEU A 295 -6.21 9.34 -31.11
CA LEU A 295 -5.95 8.27 -32.05
C LEU A 295 -6.06 6.93 -31.33
N PRO A 296 -6.44 5.83 -32.04
CA PRO A 296 -6.41 4.50 -31.45
C PRO A 296 -5.04 4.18 -30.89
N ARG A 297 -5.02 3.62 -29.67
CA ARG A 297 -3.80 3.13 -29.03
C ARG A 297 -3.42 1.76 -29.59
N ASN A 298 -2.13 1.50 -29.70
CA ASN A 298 -1.61 0.22 -30.17
C ASN A 298 -0.86 -0.50 -29.06
N ASP A 299 -0.68 -1.80 -29.19
CA ASP A 299 0.16 -2.58 -28.29
C ASP A 299 1.61 -2.06 -28.36
N PRO A 300 2.33 -1.93 -27.23
CA PRO A 300 1.93 -2.27 -25.87
C PRO A 300 1.30 -1.12 -25.05
N ASP A 301 0.84 -0.03 -25.69
CA ASP A 301 0.40 1.21 -25.05
C ASP A 301 -1.12 1.33 -24.87
N LYS A 302 -1.86 0.24 -25.05
CA LYS A 302 -3.30 0.21 -24.71
C LYS A 302 -3.50 0.34 -23.20
N LYS A 303 -4.50 1.14 -22.80
CA LYS A 303 -4.77 1.51 -21.40
C LYS A 303 -6.01 0.80 -20.82
N PRO A 304 -5.95 0.48 -19.51
CA PRO A 304 -4.73 0.34 -18.72
C PRO A 304 -3.86 -0.78 -19.27
N GLU A 305 -2.56 -0.76 -19.07
CA GLU A 305 -1.70 -1.87 -19.50
C GLU A 305 -2.01 -3.14 -18.71
N ILE A 306 -2.07 -3.02 -17.40
CA ILE A 306 -2.29 -4.15 -16.50
C ILE A 306 -3.18 -3.73 -15.33
N VAL A 307 -3.67 -4.72 -14.59
CA VAL A 307 -4.31 -4.51 -13.30
C VAL A 307 -3.51 -5.13 -12.17
N ALA A 308 -3.59 -4.53 -10.98
CA ALA A 308 -2.88 -4.98 -9.78
C ALA A 308 -3.76 -4.77 -8.54
N PRO A 309 -3.35 -5.24 -7.34
CA PRO A 309 -4.14 -5.09 -6.12
C PRO A 309 -4.62 -3.65 -5.88
N GLY A 310 -5.93 -3.42 -5.92
CA GLY A 310 -6.54 -2.08 -5.87
C GLY A 310 -7.76 -1.95 -4.97
N HIS A 311 -8.28 -3.04 -4.38
CA HIS A 311 -9.49 -3.00 -3.55
C HIS A 311 -9.25 -3.61 -2.17
N GLU A 312 -9.53 -2.88 -1.10
CA GLU A 312 -9.27 -3.31 0.28
C GLU A 312 -7.80 -3.75 0.49
N VAL A 313 -6.85 -3.02 -0.11
CA VAL A 313 -5.41 -3.30 0.02
C VAL A 313 -4.94 -2.89 1.41
N PRO A 314 -4.27 -3.78 2.17
CA PRO A 314 -3.67 -3.41 3.46
C PRO A 314 -2.61 -2.32 3.31
N VAL A 315 -2.75 -1.26 4.10
CA VAL A 315 -1.86 -0.09 4.09
C VAL A 315 -1.48 0.35 5.49
N ILE A 316 -0.39 1.08 5.58
CA ILE A 316 -0.03 1.87 6.75
C ILE A 316 -0.71 3.25 6.68
N SER A 317 -0.91 3.90 7.82
CA SER A 317 -1.59 5.19 7.92
C SER A 317 -0.71 6.22 8.61
N ALA A 318 -0.67 7.44 8.08
CA ALA A 318 0.06 8.54 8.72
C ALA A 318 -0.56 8.91 10.07
N SER A 319 0.29 9.26 11.04
CA SER A 319 -0.12 9.81 12.33
C SER A 319 -0.68 11.22 12.12
N GLY A 320 -1.74 11.57 12.79
CA GLY A 320 -2.28 12.93 12.72
C GLY A 320 -3.39 13.16 11.70
N THR A 321 -3.64 12.23 10.79
CA THR A 321 -4.78 12.28 9.87
C THR A 321 -6.13 11.98 10.55
N GLY A 322 -6.12 11.76 11.86
CA GLY A 322 -7.34 11.53 12.66
C GLY A 322 -7.98 10.15 12.47
N LYS A 323 -7.39 9.28 11.67
CA LYS A 323 -7.90 7.92 11.40
C LYS A 323 -7.58 6.91 12.51
N GLY A 324 -6.78 7.28 13.51
CA GLY A 324 -6.63 6.60 14.81
C GLY A 324 -5.80 5.32 14.85
N ASP A 325 -5.72 4.56 13.79
CA ASP A 325 -5.00 3.30 13.72
C ASP A 325 -3.83 3.40 12.74
N TRP A 326 -2.68 2.80 13.12
CA TRP A 326 -1.48 2.75 12.28
C TRP A 326 -1.65 1.89 11.01
N TRP A 327 -2.58 0.96 11.00
CA TRP A 327 -2.83 0.03 9.90
C TRP A 327 -4.29 0.02 9.51
N GLY A 328 -4.54 0.03 8.23
CA GLY A 328 -5.88 0.01 7.65
C GLY A 328 -5.89 -0.67 6.29
N TRP A 329 -6.85 -0.32 5.50
CA TRP A 329 -6.95 -0.71 4.10
C TRP A 329 -7.37 0.49 3.24
N SER A 330 -6.99 0.44 1.98
CA SER A 330 -7.35 1.44 0.97
C SER A 330 -7.93 0.76 -0.26
N SER A 331 -8.80 1.47 -0.96
CA SER A 331 -9.27 1.06 -2.30
C SER A 331 -9.01 2.21 -3.26
N GLY A 332 -8.30 1.91 -4.34
CA GLY A 332 -7.90 2.86 -5.36
C GLY A 332 -6.84 2.28 -6.28
N THR A 333 -6.83 2.70 -7.52
CA THR A 333 -5.78 2.38 -8.49
C THR A 333 -4.42 2.95 -8.08
N SER A 334 -4.39 3.88 -7.12
CA SER A 334 -3.19 4.34 -6.43
C SER A 334 -2.43 3.19 -5.74
N ALA A 335 -3.14 2.31 -5.02
CA ALA A 335 -2.54 1.12 -4.41
C ALA A 335 -1.99 0.17 -5.48
N SER A 336 -2.71 -0.01 -6.59
CA SER A 336 -2.26 -0.82 -7.72
C SER A 336 -0.97 -0.27 -8.34
N THR A 337 -0.86 1.05 -8.48
CA THR A 337 0.34 1.75 -8.94
C THR A 337 1.53 1.47 -8.04
N ALA A 338 1.37 1.56 -6.72
CA ALA A 338 2.42 1.25 -5.75
C ALA A 338 2.87 -0.23 -5.84
N TRP A 339 1.93 -1.17 -6.06
CA TRP A 339 2.24 -2.58 -6.29
C TRP A 339 3.11 -2.78 -7.54
N VAL A 340 2.76 -2.17 -8.67
CA VAL A 340 3.53 -2.27 -9.91
C VAL A 340 4.88 -1.58 -9.79
N THR A 341 4.92 -0.40 -9.14
CA THR A 341 6.17 0.34 -8.88
C THR A 341 7.18 -0.52 -8.12
N GLY A 342 6.78 -1.11 -6.99
CA GLY A 342 7.64 -2.01 -6.23
C GLY A 342 8.05 -3.26 -7.04
N SER A 343 7.15 -3.78 -7.87
CA SER A 343 7.42 -4.95 -8.71
C SER A 343 8.45 -4.68 -9.79
N ILE A 344 8.40 -3.50 -10.41
CA ILE A 344 9.43 -3.07 -11.37
C ILE A 344 10.77 -2.89 -10.65
N ALA A 345 10.80 -2.42 -9.40
CA ALA A 345 12.05 -2.30 -8.66
C ALA A 345 12.73 -3.67 -8.44
N LEU A 346 11.98 -4.72 -8.15
CA LEU A 346 12.55 -6.08 -8.06
C LEU A 346 13.12 -6.55 -9.41
N LEU A 347 12.44 -6.23 -10.52
CA LEU A 347 12.98 -6.50 -11.87
C LEU A 347 14.29 -5.75 -12.09
N LEU A 348 14.36 -4.46 -11.75
CA LEU A 348 15.56 -3.64 -11.98
C LEU A 348 16.72 -4.00 -11.04
N GLU A 349 16.47 -4.57 -9.87
CA GLU A 349 17.50 -5.14 -8.99
C GLU A 349 18.20 -6.32 -9.69
N GLU A 350 17.43 -7.25 -10.25
CA GLU A 350 17.98 -8.43 -10.94
C GLU A 350 18.57 -8.07 -12.31
N HIS A 351 17.96 -7.09 -13.03
CA HIS A 351 18.32 -6.68 -14.38
C HIS A 351 18.81 -5.24 -14.44
N THR A 352 20.03 -5.01 -13.94
CA THR A 352 20.64 -3.67 -13.84
C THR A 352 20.87 -2.98 -15.19
N ASP A 353 20.84 -3.72 -16.29
CA ASP A 353 20.88 -3.19 -17.66
C ASP A 353 19.60 -2.47 -18.09
N LEU A 354 18.50 -2.68 -17.33
CA LEU A 354 17.24 -1.96 -17.50
C LEU A 354 17.18 -0.69 -16.65
N GLN A 355 18.04 -0.52 -15.63
CA GLN A 355 18.11 0.70 -14.83
C GLN A 355 18.52 1.88 -15.69
N ARG A 356 18.02 3.07 -15.37
CA ARG A 356 18.19 4.31 -16.13
C ARG A 356 19.61 4.53 -16.68
N GLU A 357 20.63 4.39 -15.83
CA GLU A 357 22.01 4.67 -16.20
C GLU A 357 22.58 3.71 -17.27
N ASN A 358 22.06 2.51 -17.32
CA ASN A 358 22.53 1.43 -18.20
C ASN A 358 21.55 1.12 -19.34
N SER A 359 20.34 1.66 -19.26
CA SER A 359 19.24 1.38 -20.18
C SER A 359 19.43 2.00 -21.56
N GLN A 360 18.57 1.56 -22.48
CA GLN A 360 18.45 2.14 -23.81
C GLN A 360 17.35 3.22 -23.87
N GLY A 361 17.08 3.89 -22.74
CA GLY A 361 16.04 4.89 -22.62
C GLY A 361 14.65 4.26 -22.83
N ARG A 362 13.78 4.93 -23.56
CA ARG A 362 12.41 4.48 -23.84
C ARG A 362 12.33 3.03 -24.38
N GLN A 363 13.33 2.57 -25.14
CA GLN A 363 13.33 1.20 -25.65
C GLN A 363 13.36 0.13 -24.55
N SER A 364 14.05 0.38 -23.43
CA SER A 364 14.02 -0.52 -22.28
C SER A 364 12.63 -0.56 -21.65
N ILE A 365 11.95 0.60 -21.56
CA ILE A 365 10.58 0.70 -21.05
C ILE A 365 9.62 -0.09 -21.96
N ASP A 366 9.70 0.08 -23.29
CA ASP A 366 8.87 -0.64 -24.25
C ASP A 366 9.09 -2.16 -24.16
N SER A 367 10.33 -2.58 -23.90
CA SER A 367 10.65 -4.01 -23.69
C SER A 367 9.94 -4.55 -22.44
N VAL A 368 9.97 -3.82 -21.31
CA VAL A 368 9.29 -4.22 -20.09
C VAL A 368 7.76 -4.22 -20.27
N LYS A 369 7.20 -3.19 -20.95
CA LYS A 369 5.77 -3.13 -21.27
C LYS A 369 5.33 -4.30 -22.15
N SER A 370 6.13 -4.65 -23.15
CA SER A 370 5.87 -5.80 -24.01
C SER A 370 5.91 -7.11 -23.23
N THR A 371 6.83 -7.23 -22.27
CA THR A 371 6.90 -8.41 -21.41
C THR A 371 5.69 -8.45 -20.46
N LEU A 372 5.29 -7.32 -19.85
CA LEU A 372 4.07 -7.24 -19.04
C LEU A 372 2.85 -7.72 -19.84
N MET A 373 2.73 -7.32 -21.12
CA MET A 373 1.66 -7.79 -22.01
C MET A 373 1.68 -9.32 -22.19
N GLU A 374 2.85 -9.94 -22.25
CA GLU A 374 3.01 -11.38 -22.51
C GLU A 374 2.78 -12.23 -21.25
N VAL A 375 3.24 -11.74 -20.07
CA VAL A 375 3.29 -12.56 -18.86
C VAL A 375 2.14 -12.28 -17.88
N SER A 376 1.39 -11.19 -18.07
CA SER A 376 0.24 -10.87 -17.21
C SER A 376 -0.83 -11.94 -17.29
N GLN A 377 -1.45 -12.24 -16.15
CA GLN A 377 -2.44 -13.29 -16.06
C GLN A 377 -3.80 -12.79 -16.54
N MET A 378 -4.20 -13.20 -17.73
CA MET A 378 -5.53 -12.94 -18.27
C MET A 378 -6.62 -13.59 -17.41
N ARG A 379 -7.80 -12.95 -17.30
CA ARG A 379 -8.98 -13.55 -16.68
C ARG A 379 -9.61 -14.62 -17.59
N GLU A 380 -10.45 -15.46 -17.03
CA GLU A 380 -11.13 -16.51 -17.79
C GLU A 380 -11.93 -15.92 -18.97
N GLY A 381 -11.67 -16.42 -20.17
CA GLY A 381 -12.32 -16.00 -21.42
C GLY A 381 -11.74 -14.74 -22.07
N GLN A 382 -10.71 -14.11 -21.50
CA GLN A 382 -9.97 -13.02 -22.13
C GLN A 382 -8.99 -13.61 -23.17
N GLU A 383 -8.98 -13.06 -24.39
CA GLU A 383 -8.11 -13.51 -25.49
C GLU A 383 -7.10 -12.42 -25.94
N SER A 384 -7.32 -11.17 -25.53
CA SER A 384 -6.51 -10.02 -25.89
C SER A 384 -6.66 -8.93 -24.82
N HIS A 385 -6.08 -7.75 -25.06
CA HIS A 385 -6.29 -6.59 -24.21
C HIS A 385 -7.81 -6.33 -23.98
N ASP A 386 -8.15 -6.00 -22.75
CA ASP A 386 -9.49 -5.60 -22.31
C ASP A 386 -9.39 -4.16 -21.78
N ASP A 387 -10.29 -3.27 -22.19
CA ASP A 387 -10.24 -1.83 -21.86
C ASP A 387 -10.36 -1.55 -20.36
N HIS A 388 -10.74 -2.55 -19.56
CA HIS A 388 -10.88 -2.42 -18.11
C HIS A 388 -9.90 -3.30 -17.32
N TYR A 389 -9.48 -4.46 -17.88
CA TYR A 389 -8.58 -5.42 -17.23
C TYR A 389 -7.16 -5.40 -17.81
N GLY A 390 -6.91 -4.55 -18.81
CA GLY A 390 -5.63 -4.49 -19.48
C GLY A 390 -5.25 -5.79 -20.19
N TYR A 391 -3.97 -6.09 -20.25
CA TYR A 391 -3.46 -7.39 -20.74
C TYR A 391 -3.62 -8.51 -19.71
N GLY A 392 -3.98 -8.19 -18.47
CA GLY A 392 -4.16 -9.14 -17.38
C GLY A 392 -3.71 -8.56 -16.03
N HIS A 393 -3.78 -9.37 -14.98
CA HIS A 393 -3.23 -8.93 -13.70
C HIS A 393 -1.74 -9.23 -13.58
N LEU A 394 -1.07 -8.38 -12.81
CA LEU A 394 0.36 -8.45 -12.51
C LEU A 394 0.79 -9.85 -12.05
N ARG A 395 1.89 -10.36 -12.65
CA ARG A 395 2.61 -11.57 -12.23
C ARG A 395 4.09 -11.24 -12.16
N ILE A 396 4.53 -10.81 -10.99
CA ILE A 396 5.92 -10.37 -10.78
C ILE A 396 6.93 -11.49 -10.95
N ASP A 397 6.61 -12.69 -10.50
CA ASP A 397 7.44 -13.88 -10.69
C ASP A 397 7.70 -14.15 -12.18
N LEU A 398 6.65 -14.09 -13.00
CA LEU A 398 6.78 -14.32 -14.43
C LEU A 398 7.50 -13.16 -15.14
N LEU A 399 7.32 -11.92 -14.64
CA LEU A 399 8.00 -10.74 -15.18
C LEU A 399 9.52 -10.86 -15.00
N VAL A 400 9.98 -11.18 -13.79
CA VAL A 400 11.41 -11.35 -13.49
C VAL A 400 11.97 -12.59 -14.20
N ASP A 401 11.27 -13.72 -14.14
CA ASP A 401 11.71 -14.97 -14.78
C ASP A 401 11.85 -14.83 -16.32
N HIS A 402 11.02 -14.01 -16.96
CA HIS A 402 11.10 -13.80 -18.42
C HIS A 402 12.45 -13.22 -18.86
N PHE A 403 13.00 -12.27 -18.10
CA PHE A 403 14.30 -11.65 -18.40
C PHE A 403 15.48 -12.55 -18.00
N ASN A 404 15.28 -13.56 -17.16
CA ASN A 404 16.31 -14.55 -16.80
C ASN A 404 16.56 -15.59 -17.92
N GLY A 405 15.69 -15.66 -18.93
CA GLY A 405 15.87 -16.46 -20.16
C GLY A 405 15.25 -17.83 -20.07
#